data_c39915f2d875ff0148ba1cbfd46e341d
#
_entry.id   c39915f2d875ff0148ba1cbfd46e341d
#
_cell.length_a   1.000
_cell.length_b   1.000
_cell.length_c   1.000
_cell.angle_alpha   90.00
_cell.angle_beta   90.00
_cell.angle_gamma   90.00
#
_symmetry.space_group_name_H-M   'P 1'
#
loop_
_entity.id
_entity.type
_entity.pdbx_description
1 polymer ?
#
loop_
_entity_poly.entity_id
_entity_poly.type
_entity_poly.pdbx_seq_one_letter_code
_entity_poly.pdbx_strand_id
1 'polypeptide(L)'
;MSDKLKLLFLSASPVDEEALRSDVEIRELHQRIASSLDRKRFEVTAYFAVRTSDLQRILLDHPPNILHFSGHGGEEDGIYLEDDLGRVAPVSGEALAGLFAVFKGTLRIVFLNGCETRAMAEAFRYLVEYTIVMNRRVEDGAAIVFATAFYQALARRQTVRNAFALAVNQLRIDRLDADAPELLEGITPVEVKPAVTKARKKEPTNPGTRSLSQPVTNSRVRKMIIIQGDNNSVKG
;
A
#
# COMPACT_ATOMS: atom_id res chain seq x y z
N MET A 1 -18.27 -0.48 -15.73
CA MET A 1 -17.44 -0.13 -14.54
C MET A 1 -16.00 -0.10 -15.01
N SER A 2 -15.25 0.93 -14.65
CA SER A 2 -13.87 1.09 -15.12
C SER A 2 -13.00 -0.03 -14.51
N ASP A 3 -12.37 -0.84 -15.38
CA ASP A 3 -11.47 -1.95 -14.99
C ASP A 3 -10.07 -1.41 -14.61
N LYS A 4 -10.05 -0.23 -13.96
CA LYS A 4 -8.82 0.43 -13.53
C LYS A 4 -8.33 -0.14 -12.21
N LEU A 5 -7.06 -0.45 -12.16
CA LEU A 5 -6.34 -0.79 -10.94
C LEU A 5 -5.93 0.50 -10.21
N LYS A 6 -6.50 0.72 -9.04
CA LYS A 6 -6.16 1.85 -8.18
C LYS A 6 -4.93 1.49 -7.35
N LEU A 7 -3.83 2.16 -7.65
CA LEU A 7 -2.58 2.08 -6.90
C LEU A 7 -2.48 3.28 -5.96
N LEU A 8 -2.48 3.02 -4.67
CA LEU A 8 -2.20 4.00 -3.64
C LEU A 8 -0.75 3.82 -3.16
N PHE A 9 0.08 4.81 -3.44
CA PHE A 9 1.47 4.86 -2.98
C PHE A 9 1.53 5.73 -1.74
N LEU A 10 2.01 5.16 -0.64
CA LEU A 10 2.22 5.84 0.64
C LEU A 10 3.71 5.85 0.96
N SER A 11 4.27 7.01 1.25
CA SER A 11 5.65 7.11 1.69
C SER A 11 5.75 7.86 3.00
N ALA A 12 6.62 7.36 3.88
CA ALA A 12 7.07 8.04 5.08
C ALA A 12 8.59 7.96 5.18
N SER A 13 9.21 9.07 5.55
CA SER A 13 10.65 9.19 5.77
C SER A 13 10.87 10.07 7.01
N PRO A 14 10.67 9.49 8.22
CA PRO A 14 10.84 10.21 9.48
C PRO A 14 12.21 10.87 9.60
N VAL A 15 12.27 12.05 10.25
CA VAL A 15 13.50 12.85 10.35
C VAL A 15 14.59 12.23 11.19
N ASP A 16 14.25 11.24 12.01
CA ASP A 16 15.15 10.46 12.87
C ASP A 16 15.61 9.14 12.21
N GLU A 17 15.25 8.94 10.93
CA GLU A 17 15.70 7.82 10.09
C GLU A 17 16.52 8.33 8.88
N GLU A 18 17.20 7.40 8.20
CA GLU A 18 17.91 7.71 6.96
C GLU A 18 16.93 8.15 5.86
N ALA A 19 17.26 9.24 5.15
CA ALA A 19 16.38 9.76 4.11
C ALA A 19 16.26 8.78 2.94
N LEU A 20 15.03 8.40 2.58
CA LEU A 20 14.73 7.50 1.46
C LEU A 20 14.41 8.28 0.19
N ARG A 21 14.73 7.66 -0.95
CA ARG A 21 14.47 8.23 -2.27
C ARG A 21 13.11 7.83 -2.83
N SER A 22 12.08 7.90 -2.02
CA SER A 22 10.70 7.54 -2.43
C SER A 22 10.14 8.45 -3.53
N ASP A 23 10.66 9.66 -3.68
CA ASP A 23 10.37 10.57 -4.79
C ASP A 23 10.89 10.02 -6.13
N VAL A 24 12.06 9.39 -6.12
CA VAL A 24 12.62 8.71 -7.30
C VAL A 24 11.83 7.45 -7.61
N GLU A 25 11.50 6.65 -6.59
CA GLU A 25 10.73 5.43 -6.74
C GLU A 25 9.38 5.69 -7.43
N ILE A 26 8.58 6.62 -6.92
CA ILE A 26 7.28 6.93 -7.52
C ILE A 26 7.41 7.52 -8.93
N ARG A 27 8.43 8.33 -9.19
CA ARG A 27 8.68 8.89 -10.53
C ARG A 27 8.99 7.78 -11.53
N GLU A 28 9.91 6.88 -11.22
CA GLU A 28 10.28 5.75 -12.09
C GLU A 28 9.09 4.80 -12.31
N LEU A 29 8.38 4.45 -11.26
CA LEU A 29 7.17 3.65 -11.32
C LEU A 29 6.14 4.30 -12.26
N HIS A 30 5.89 5.60 -12.09
CA HIS A 30 4.95 6.34 -12.92
C HIS A 30 5.37 6.35 -14.40
N GLN A 31 6.66 6.59 -14.70
CA GLN A 31 7.17 6.57 -16.07
C GLN A 31 6.99 5.21 -16.74
N ARG A 32 7.22 4.11 -16.02
CA ARG A 32 7.04 2.74 -16.54
C ARG A 32 5.58 2.40 -16.81
N ILE A 33 4.68 2.81 -15.91
CA ILE A 33 3.23 2.66 -16.15
C ILE A 33 2.81 3.51 -17.34
N ALA A 34 3.21 4.78 -17.41
CA ALA A 34 2.84 5.72 -18.47
C ALA A 34 3.34 5.28 -19.85
N SER A 35 4.51 4.65 -19.93
CA SER A 35 5.08 4.09 -21.18
C SER A 35 4.44 2.77 -21.62
N SER A 36 3.55 2.18 -20.80
CA SER A 36 2.85 0.95 -21.13
C SER A 36 1.72 1.20 -22.14
N LEU A 37 1.44 0.22 -23.00
CA LEU A 37 0.29 0.25 -23.90
C LEU A 37 -1.05 0.33 -23.14
N ASP A 38 -1.10 -0.27 -21.97
CA ASP A 38 -2.28 -0.32 -21.10
C ASP A 38 -2.24 0.73 -19.96
N ARG A 39 -1.52 1.86 -20.15
CA ARG A 39 -1.37 2.93 -19.13
C ARG A 39 -2.69 3.39 -18.51
N LYS A 40 -3.77 3.39 -19.29
CA LYS A 40 -5.11 3.80 -18.83
C LYS A 40 -5.73 2.83 -17.81
N ARG A 41 -5.12 1.65 -17.63
CA ARG A 41 -5.56 0.66 -16.65
C ARG A 41 -5.19 1.04 -15.22
N PHE A 42 -4.17 1.87 -15.03
CA PHE A 42 -3.76 2.32 -13.71
C PHE A 42 -4.29 3.72 -13.39
N GLU A 43 -4.72 3.87 -12.15
CA GLU A 43 -4.96 5.14 -11.48
C GLU A 43 -4.02 5.19 -10.30
N VAL A 44 -3.04 6.09 -10.33
CA VAL A 44 -1.99 6.19 -9.32
C VAL A 44 -2.23 7.42 -8.47
N THR A 45 -2.34 7.23 -7.16
CA THR A 45 -2.42 8.30 -6.16
C THR A 45 -1.26 8.14 -5.21
N ALA A 46 -0.52 9.21 -4.90
CA ALA A 46 0.63 9.18 -4.03
C ALA A 46 0.52 10.19 -2.89
N TYR A 47 0.91 9.75 -1.70
CA TYR A 47 1.04 10.56 -0.50
C TYR A 47 2.44 10.41 0.09
N PHE A 48 3.00 11.52 0.52
CA PHE A 48 4.33 11.60 1.13
C PHE A 48 4.22 12.16 2.54
N ALA A 49 5.21 11.86 3.38
CA ALA A 49 5.22 12.26 4.79
C ALA A 49 3.92 11.82 5.48
N VAL A 50 3.54 10.55 5.27
CA VAL A 50 2.28 10.02 5.77
C VAL A 50 2.36 9.83 7.28
N ARG A 51 1.42 10.46 8.00
CA ARG A 51 1.30 10.32 9.43
C ARG A 51 0.33 9.22 9.80
N THR A 52 0.47 8.71 11.01
CA THR A 52 -0.48 7.74 11.57
C THR A 52 -1.92 8.28 11.56
N SER A 53 -2.10 9.57 11.86
CA SER A 53 -3.40 10.26 11.86
C SER A 53 -4.05 10.39 10.48
N ASP A 54 -3.27 10.34 9.40
CA ASP A 54 -3.75 10.51 8.03
C ASP A 54 -4.20 9.18 7.39
N LEU A 55 -3.67 8.05 7.86
CA LEU A 55 -3.76 6.76 7.19
C LEU A 55 -5.20 6.31 6.91
N GLN A 56 -6.06 6.37 7.94
CA GLN A 56 -7.47 5.98 7.80
C GLN A 56 -8.20 6.87 6.79
N ARG A 57 -8.02 8.18 6.86
CA ARG A 57 -8.64 9.14 5.95
C ARG A 57 -8.21 8.89 4.50
N ILE A 58 -6.91 8.71 4.26
CA ILE A 58 -6.37 8.47 2.92
C ILE A 58 -6.98 7.20 2.30
N LEU A 59 -7.08 6.13 3.07
CA LEU A 59 -7.66 4.87 2.59
C LEU A 59 -9.17 4.98 2.32
N LEU A 60 -9.90 5.76 3.12
CA LEU A 60 -11.33 6.01 2.90
C LEU A 60 -11.57 6.87 1.66
N ASP A 61 -10.75 7.92 1.45
CA ASP A 61 -10.85 8.81 0.30
C ASP A 61 -10.42 8.10 -1.01
N HIS A 62 -9.47 7.17 -0.93
CA HIS A 62 -8.87 6.47 -2.06
C HIS A 62 -8.80 4.95 -1.84
N PRO A 63 -9.96 4.25 -1.79
CA PRO A 63 -9.96 2.78 -1.60
C PRO A 63 -9.14 2.08 -2.68
N PRO A 64 -7.97 1.47 -2.36
CA PRO A 64 -7.06 0.94 -3.37
C PRO A 64 -7.35 -0.52 -3.72
N ASN A 65 -6.91 -0.93 -4.93
CA ASN A 65 -6.70 -2.34 -5.26
C ASN A 65 -5.28 -2.79 -4.89
N ILE A 66 -4.34 -1.87 -4.95
CA ILE A 66 -2.93 -2.08 -4.61
C ILE A 66 -2.52 -0.97 -3.65
N LEU A 67 -2.05 -1.34 -2.48
CA LEU A 67 -1.38 -0.45 -1.53
C LEU A 67 0.12 -0.67 -1.63
N HIS A 68 0.88 0.35 -1.95
CA HIS A 68 2.34 0.35 -1.92
C HIS A 68 2.81 1.27 -0.81
N PHE A 69 3.52 0.72 0.15
CA PHE A 69 4.23 1.47 1.18
C PHE A 69 5.72 1.52 0.84
N SER A 70 6.30 2.73 0.85
CA SER A 70 7.72 2.98 0.69
C SER A 70 8.22 3.74 1.92
N GLY A 71 9.01 3.09 2.75
CA GLY A 71 9.43 3.64 4.03
C GLY A 71 10.32 2.69 4.80
N HIS A 72 10.64 3.06 6.02
CA HIS A 72 11.34 2.20 6.96
C HIS A 72 10.40 1.20 7.63
N GLY A 73 10.97 0.16 8.21
CA GLY A 73 10.26 -0.82 9.00
C GLY A 73 11.21 -1.57 9.92
N GLY A 74 10.66 -2.29 10.87
CA GLY A 74 11.37 -3.14 11.81
C GLY A 74 10.60 -4.42 12.09
N GLU A 75 11.31 -5.49 12.41
CA GLU A 75 10.74 -6.83 12.60
C GLU A 75 9.65 -6.85 13.68
N GLU A 76 9.87 -6.18 14.80
CA GLU A 76 8.93 -6.11 15.92
C GLU A 76 7.97 -4.91 15.84
N ASP A 77 8.42 -3.80 15.25
CA ASP A 77 7.74 -2.51 15.28
C ASP A 77 6.76 -2.32 14.11
N GLY A 78 6.94 -3.05 13.01
CA GLY A 78 6.14 -2.92 11.80
C GLY A 78 6.66 -1.86 10.84
N ILE A 79 5.78 -1.08 10.19
CA ILE A 79 6.17 0.04 9.32
C ILE A 79 6.30 1.33 10.14
N TYR A 80 7.20 2.22 9.71
CA TYR A 80 7.39 3.53 10.32
C TYR A 80 6.68 4.59 9.50
N LEU A 81 5.62 5.15 10.08
CA LEU A 81 4.98 6.37 9.62
C LEU A 81 5.54 7.58 10.38
N GLU A 82 4.97 8.76 10.16
CA GLU A 82 5.37 9.96 10.85
C GLU A 82 4.38 10.34 11.97
N ASP A 83 4.89 10.94 13.04
CA ASP A 83 4.09 11.68 14.01
C ASP A 83 3.85 13.13 13.52
N ASP A 84 3.18 13.96 14.32
CA ASP A 84 2.91 15.37 13.98
C ASP A 84 4.18 16.24 13.94
N LEU A 85 5.31 15.74 14.46
CA LEU A 85 6.61 16.39 14.42
C LEU A 85 7.53 15.82 13.32
N GLY A 86 7.03 14.86 12.53
CA GLY A 86 7.79 14.19 11.47
C GLY A 86 8.77 13.13 11.97
N ARG A 87 8.61 12.64 13.21
CA ARG A 87 9.46 11.59 13.81
C ARG A 87 8.84 10.22 13.61
N VAL A 88 9.60 9.18 13.86
CA VAL A 88 9.14 7.79 13.80
C VAL A 88 7.88 7.57 14.65
N ALA A 89 6.85 7.02 14.00
CA ALA A 89 5.63 6.54 14.62
C ALA A 89 5.35 5.12 14.11
N PRO A 90 5.72 4.07 14.85
CA PRO A 90 5.58 2.69 14.42
C PRO A 90 4.10 2.28 14.30
N VAL A 91 3.80 1.48 13.28
CA VAL A 91 2.46 0.90 13.06
C VAL A 91 2.59 -0.60 12.88
N SER A 92 2.06 -1.35 13.86
CA SER A 92 2.17 -2.80 13.86
C SER A 92 1.36 -3.47 12.74
N GLY A 93 1.74 -4.69 12.39
CA GLY A 93 1.00 -5.52 11.44
C GLY A 93 -0.44 -5.77 11.86
N GLU A 94 -0.71 -5.92 13.16
CA GLU A 94 -2.06 -6.11 13.70
C GLU A 94 -2.94 -4.87 13.48
N ALA A 95 -2.39 -3.67 13.75
CA ALA A 95 -3.11 -2.42 13.52
C ALA A 95 -3.46 -2.23 12.04
N LEU A 96 -2.51 -2.52 11.14
CA LEU A 96 -2.76 -2.49 9.70
C LEU A 96 -3.75 -3.55 9.25
N ALA A 97 -3.69 -4.76 9.81
CA ALA A 97 -4.65 -5.82 9.51
C ALA A 97 -6.08 -5.41 9.88
N GLY A 98 -6.26 -4.79 11.05
CA GLY A 98 -7.55 -4.24 11.48
C GLY A 98 -8.09 -3.21 10.49
N LEU A 99 -7.23 -2.34 9.98
CA LEU A 99 -7.59 -1.33 8.98
C LEU A 99 -7.89 -1.97 7.62
N PHE A 100 -7.06 -2.90 7.15
CA PHE A 100 -7.24 -3.57 5.85
C PHE A 100 -8.48 -4.46 5.80
N ALA A 101 -8.94 -4.98 6.94
CA ALA A 101 -10.16 -5.77 7.02
C ALA A 101 -11.40 -5.01 6.51
N VAL A 102 -11.43 -3.67 6.68
CA VAL A 102 -12.50 -2.79 6.16
C VAL A 102 -12.50 -2.78 4.62
N PHE A 103 -11.34 -2.97 3.99
CA PHE A 103 -11.16 -2.93 2.52
C PHE A 103 -11.07 -4.32 1.91
N LYS A 104 -11.42 -5.37 2.66
CA LYS A 104 -11.43 -6.76 2.16
C LYS A 104 -12.29 -6.87 0.89
N GLY A 105 -11.72 -7.46 -0.15
CA GLY A 105 -12.36 -7.61 -1.46
C GLY A 105 -12.08 -6.46 -2.43
N THR A 106 -11.65 -5.28 -1.94
CA THR A 106 -11.17 -4.17 -2.77
C THR A 106 -9.65 -4.15 -2.81
N LEU A 107 -9.00 -4.16 -1.64
CA LEU A 107 -7.55 -4.27 -1.50
C LEU A 107 -7.13 -5.72 -1.78
N ARG A 108 -6.36 -5.91 -2.84
CA ARG A 108 -5.92 -7.23 -3.32
C ARG A 108 -4.43 -7.45 -3.12
N ILE A 109 -3.63 -6.40 -3.24
CA ILE A 109 -2.18 -6.47 -3.15
C ILE A 109 -1.69 -5.44 -2.14
N VAL A 110 -0.86 -5.89 -1.21
CA VAL A 110 -0.08 -5.02 -0.32
C VAL A 110 1.39 -5.19 -0.69
N PHE A 111 2.07 -4.10 -0.99
CA PHE A 111 3.49 -4.07 -1.26
C PHE A 111 4.17 -3.24 -0.18
N LEU A 112 4.98 -3.89 0.65
CA LEU A 112 5.73 -3.26 1.73
C LEU A 112 7.20 -3.13 1.33
N ASN A 113 7.55 -1.98 0.76
CA ASN A 113 8.92 -1.62 0.45
C ASN A 113 9.58 -0.96 1.67
N GLY A 114 9.79 -1.76 2.69
CA GLY A 114 10.44 -1.42 3.95
C GLY A 114 11.20 -2.63 4.47
N CYS A 115 12.27 -2.40 5.20
CA CYS A 115 13.12 -3.47 5.73
C CYS A 115 12.35 -4.35 6.72
N GLU A 116 12.64 -5.67 6.71
CA GLU A 116 12.19 -6.62 7.75
C GLU A 116 10.66 -6.68 7.94
N THR A 117 9.89 -6.41 6.87
CA THR A 117 8.42 -6.39 6.94
C THR A 117 7.77 -7.78 6.84
N ARG A 118 8.57 -8.85 6.78
CA ARG A 118 8.09 -10.24 6.60
C ARG A 118 7.17 -10.70 7.72
N ALA A 119 7.58 -10.48 8.98
CA ALA A 119 6.82 -10.96 10.15
C ALA A 119 5.43 -10.33 10.23
N MET A 120 5.34 -9.01 10.03
CA MET A 120 4.07 -8.29 10.08
C MET A 120 3.10 -8.71 8.95
N ALA A 121 3.59 -9.15 7.81
CA ALA A 121 2.76 -9.53 6.66
C ALA A 121 1.91 -10.77 6.92
N GLU A 122 2.26 -11.62 7.88
CA GLU A 122 1.43 -12.76 8.27
C GLU A 122 0.04 -12.32 8.77
N ALA A 123 -0.06 -11.13 9.39
CA ALA A 123 -1.33 -10.58 9.84
C ALA A 123 -2.32 -10.30 8.68
N PHE A 124 -1.83 -10.17 7.45
CA PHE A 124 -2.66 -9.83 6.27
C PHE A 124 -3.07 -11.04 5.43
N ARG A 125 -2.55 -12.24 5.69
CA ARG A 125 -2.71 -13.42 4.83
C ARG A 125 -4.17 -13.83 4.54
N TYR A 126 -5.09 -13.46 5.41
CA TYR A 126 -6.52 -13.74 5.24
C TYR A 126 -7.32 -12.55 4.68
N LEU A 127 -6.65 -11.45 4.40
CA LEU A 127 -7.28 -10.19 4.02
C LEU A 127 -7.02 -9.82 2.56
N VAL A 128 -5.84 -10.14 2.04
CA VAL A 128 -5.40 -9.77 0.69
C VAL A 128 -4.95 -11.00 -0.09
N GLU A 129 -4.96 -10.90 -1.42
CA GLU A 129 -4.55 -12.01 -2.29
C GLU A 129 -3.03 -12.18 -2.31
N TYR A 130 -2.29 -11.07 -2.24
CA TYR A 130 -0.84 -11.07 -2.32
C TYR A 130 -0.25 -10.00 -1.39
N THR A 131 0.83 -10.36 -0.70
CA THR A 131 1.68 -9.41 0.01
C THR A 131 3.11 -9.56 -0.50
N ILE A 132 3.73 -8.46 -0.89
CA ILE A 132 5.14 -8.40 -1.26
C ILE A 132 5.87 -7.72 -0.12
N VAL A 133 6.94 -8.32 0.35
CA VAL A 133 7.74 -7.86 1.49
C VAL A 133 9.22 -7.91 1.18
N MET A 134 10.01 -7.15 1.94
CA MET A 134 11.45 -7.30 2.01
C MET A 134 11.80 -8.07 3.29
N ASN A 135 12.39 -9.26 3.15
CA ASN A 135 12.72 -10.14 4.27
C ASN A 135 14.00 -9.73 5.02
N ARG A 136 14.70 -8.72 4.50
CA ARG A 136 15.88 -8.10 5.09
C ARG A 136 16.09 -6.68 4.58
N ARG A 137 17.10 -5.99 5.10
CA ARG A 137 17.48 -4.66 4.62
C ARG A 137 17.91 -4.72 3.16
N VAL A 138 17.40 -3.79 2.34
CA VAL A 138 17.66 -3.66 0.92
C VAL A 138 18.15 -2.24 0.65
N GLU A 139 19.13 -2.12 -0.25
CA GLU A 139 19.53 -0.80 -0.75
C GLU A 139 18.40 -0.15 -1.55
N ASP A 140 18.18 1.16 -1.39
CA ASP A 140 17.15 1.93 -2.09
C ASP A 140 17.14 1.68 -3.60
N GLY A 141 18.33 1.60 -4.21
CA GLY A 141 18.45 1.35 -5.64
C GLY A 141 17.85 0.00 -6.06
N ALA A 142 18.09 -1.06 -5.29
CA ALA A 142 17.53 -2.38 -5.54
C ALA A 142 16.01 -2.40 -5.34
N ALA A 143 15.51 -1.74 -4.29
CA ALA A 143 14.10 -1.61 -4.01
C ALA A 143 13.36 -0.89 -5.16
N ILE A 144 13.92 0.21 -5.68
CA ILE A 144 13.37 0.96 -6.82
C ILE A 144 13.36 0.11 -8.09
N VAL A 145 14.45 -0.61 -8.40
CA VAL A 145 14.53 -1.51 -9.56
C VAL A 145 13.47 -2.59 -9.49
N PHE A 146 13.33 -3.23 -8.34
CA PHE A 146 12.34 -4.28 -8.14
C PHE A 146 10.90 -3.76 -8.32
N ALA A 147 10.52 -2.69 -7.60
CA ALA A 147 9.20 -2.10 -7.68
C ALA A 147 8.86 -1.67 -9.11
N THR A 148 9.79 -1.01 -9.77
CA THR A 148 9.63 -0.52 -11.15
C THR A 148 9.40 -1.66 -12.13
N ALA A 149 10.19 -2.73 -12.06
CA ALA A 149 10.05 -3.92 -12.92
C ALA A 149 8.73 -4.65 -12.65
N PHE A 150 8.33 -4.77 -11.38
CA PHE A 150 7.07 -5.38 -10.97
C PHE A 150 5.87 -4.62 -11.58
N TYR A 151 5.78 -3.32 -11.39
CA TYR A 151 4.67 -2.53 -11.94
C TYR A 151 4.69 -2.43 -13.46
N GLN A 152 5.87 -2.42 -14.08
CA GLN A 152 6.01 -2.51 -15.53
C GLN A 152 5.38 -3.79 -16.09
N ALA A 153 5.59 -4.93 -15.42
CA ALA A 153 5.01 -6.20 -15.83
C ALA A 153 3.49 -6.24 -15.58
N LEU A 154 3.01 -5.76 -14.43
CA LEU A 154 1.57 -5.64 -14.16
C LEU A 154 0.86 -4.75 -15.19
N ALA A 155 1.49 -3.64 -15.60
CA ALA A 155 0.96 -2.74 -16.62
C ALA A 155 0.90 -3.38 -18.02
N ARG A 156 1.60 -4.50 -18.23
CA ARG A 156 1.56 -5.35 -19.43
C ARG A 156 0.72 -6.62 -19.23
N ARG A 157 -0.21 -6.60 -18.29
CA ARG A 157 -1.17 -7.68 -18.00
C ARG A 157 -0.54 -8.98 -17.53
N GLN A 158 0.68 -8.95 -17.03
CA GLN A 158 1.22 -10.12 -16.36
C GLN A 158 0.46 -10.41 -15.06
N THR A 159 0.41 -11.67 -14.67
CA THR A 159 -0.09 -12.06 -13.34
C THR A 159 0.85 -11.52 -12.26
N VAL A 160 0.37 -11.42 -11.02
CA VAL A 160 1.20 -10.98 -9.88
C VAL A 160 2.43 -11.87 -9.72
N ARG A 161 2.27 -13.19 -9.85
CA ARG A 161 3.38 -14.16 -9.78
C ARG A 161 4.42 -13.93 -10.89
N ASN A 162 3.95 -13.73 -12.13
CA ASN A 162 4.86 -13.45 -13.25
C ASN A 162 5.55 -12.09 -13.09
N ALA A 163 4.82 -11.07 -12.64
CA ALA A 163 5.37 -9.75 -12.40
C ALA A 163 6.46 -9.79 -11.33
N PHE A 164 6.21 -10.53 -10.24
CA PHE A 164 7.19 -10.76 -9.18
C PHE A 164 8.44 -11.49 -9.73
N ALA A 165 8.25 -12.60 -10.45
CA ALA A 165 9.37 -13.36 -11.02
C ALA A 165 10.22 -12.51 -11.99
N LEU A 166 9.57 -11.66 -12.81
CA LEU A 166 10.28 -10.75 -13.71
C LEU A 166 11.06 -9.67 -12.94
N ALA A 167 10.49 -9.16 -11.84
CA ALA A 167 11.16 -8.18 -11.00
C ALA A 167 12.39 -8.77 -10.28
N VAL A 168 12.26 -9.98 -9.72
CA VAL A 168 13.40 -10.72 -9.15
C VAL A 168 14.48 -10.99 -10.21
N ASN A 169 14.07 -11.36 -11.43
CA ASN A 169 15.03 -11.58 -12.51
C ASN A 169 15.74 -10.29 -12.92
N GLN A 170 15.06 -9.14 -12.88
CA GLN A 170 15.69 -7.85 -13.16
C GLN A 170 16.79 -7.54 -12.13
N LEU A 171 16.54 -7.80 -10.83
CA LEU A 171 17.59 -7.67 -9.81
C LEU A 171 18.81 -8.52 -10.12
N ARG A 172 18.62 -9.77 -10.59
CA ARG A 172 19.73 -10.66 -10.98
C ARG A 172 20.50 -10.12 -12.19
N ILE A 173 19.80 -9.59 -13.19
CA ILE A 173 20.42 -8.96 -14.37
C ILE A 173 21.30 -7.79 -13.95
N ASP A 174 20.81 -6.97 -13.01
CA ASP A 174 21.52 -5.78 -12.53
C ASP A 174 22.53 -6.11 -11.40
N ARG A 175 22.70 -7.41 -11.06
CA ARG A 175 23.58 -7.92 -9.98
C ARG A 175 23.29 -7.33 -8.61
N LEU A 176 22.00 -7.09 -8.35
CA LEU A 176 21.46 -6.63 -7.07
C LEU A 176 20.96 -7.81 -6.24
N ASP A 177 20.62 -7.54 -4.97
CA ASP A 177 20.09 -8.57 -4.06
C ASP A 177 18.69 -9.05 -4.51
N ALA A 178 18.67 -10.22 -5.14
CA ALA A 178 17.46 -10.83 -5.67
C ALA A 178 16.73 -11.74 -4.66
N ASP A 179 17.32 -11.98 -3.49
CA ASP A 179 16.77 -12.88 -2.48
C ASP A 179 16.04 -12.12 -1.36
N ALA A 180 16.12 -10.79 -1.34
CA ALA A 180 15.43 -9.97 -0.37
C ALA A 180 13.91 -9.87 -0.58
N PRO A 181 13.38 -9.72 -1.81
CA PRO A 181 11.93 -9.70 -2.03
C PRO A 181 11.30 -11.08 -1.84
N GLU A 182 10.15 -11.12 -1.16
CA GLU A 182 9.34 -12.33 -0.99
C GLU A 182 7.88 -12.05 -1.35
N LEU A 183 7.26 -13.02 -2.04
CA LEU A 183 5.84 -13.00 -2.37
C LEU A 183 5.09 -13.94 -1.45
N LEU A 184 4.21 -13.39 -0.63
CA LEU A 184 3.30 -14.14 0.21
C LEU A 184 1.92 -14.18 -0.43
N GLU A 185 1.40 -15.39 -0.62
CA GLU A 185 0.05 -15.57 -1.14
C GLU A 185 -0.97 -15.63 -0.01
N GLY A 186 -2.09 -14.96 -0.21
CA GLY A 186 -3.18 -14.97 0.74
C GLY A 186 -3.78 -16.37 0.92
N ILE A 187 -4.27 -16.63 2.10
CA ILE A 187 -5.00 -17.86 2.42
C ILE A 187 -6.48 -17.55 2.29
N THR A 188 -7.15 -18.17 1.32
CA THR A 188 -8.61 -18.09 1.23
C THR A 188 -9.20 -18.84 2.42
N PRO A 189 -9.97 -18.16 3.32
CA PRO A 189 -10.64 -18.88 4.38
C PRO A 189 -11.58 -19.93 3.76
N VAL A 190 -11.50 -21.16 4.21
CA VAL A 190 -12.55 -22.15 3.90
C VAL A 190 -13.84 -21.59 4.51
N GLU A 191 -14.84 -21.29 3.69
CA GLU A 191 -16.16 -20.86 4.17
C GLU A 191 -16.74 -21.95 5.07
N VAL A 192 -16.55 -21.81 6.37
CA VAL A 192 -17.36 -22.52 7.35
C VAL A 192 -18.72 -21.83 7.34
N LYS A 193 -19.69 -22.40 6.62
CA LYS A 193 -21.07 -21.91 6.69
C LYS A 193 -21.49 -21.83 8.16
N PRO A 194 -21.82 -20.63 8.68
CA PRO A 194 -22.29 -20.54 10.06
C PRO A 194 -23.58 -21.33 10.20
N ALA A 195 -23.63 -22.23 11.18
CA ALA A 195 -24.86 -22.89 11.58
C ALA A 195 -25.90 -21.81 11.91
N VAL A 196 -27.03 -21.84 11.22
CA VAL A 196 -28.13 -20.88 11.40
C VAL A 196 -28.70 -21.06 12.81
N THR A 197 -28.22 -20.27 13.75
CA THR A 197 -28.84 -20.14 15.06
C THR A 197 -29.93 -19.07 14.94
N LYS A 198 -31.19 -19.52 14.99
CA LYS A 198 -32.37 -18.63 15.02
C LYS A 198 -32.28 -17.72 16.24
N ALA A 199 -31.90 -16.45 16.04
CA ALA A 199 -31.90 -15.46 17.09
C ALA A 199 -33.29 -14.93 17.34
N ARG A 200 -33.69 -15.00 18.61
CA ARG A 200 -34.92 -14.49 19.22
C ARG A 200 -34.93 -12.96 19.15
N LYS A 201 -36.00 -12.39 18.57
CA LYS A 201 -36.26 -10.93 18.57
C LYS A 201 -36.33 -10.40 20.03
N LYS A 202 -35.60 -9.31 20.28
CA LYS A 202 -35.89 -8.36 21.35
C LYS A 202 -35.94 -6.95 20.75
N GLU A 203 -37.00 -6.24 21.12
CA GLU A 203 -37.36 -4.88 20.72
C GLU A 203 -36.44 -3.80 21.34
N PRO A 204 -36.43 -2.57 20.76
CA PRO A 204 -35.48 -1.53 21.09
C PRO A 204 -35.98 -0.58 22.19
N THR A 205 -35.08 -0.17 23.06
CA THR A 205 -35.28 1.02 23.91
C THR A 205 -34.24 2.08 23.53
N ASN A 206 -34.76 3.23 23.08
CA ASN A 206 -34.05 4.50 22.98
C ASN A 206 -34.06 5.16 24.38
N PRO A 207 -33.10 5.93 24.88
CA PRO A 207 -32.95 7.32 24.50
C PRO A 207 -31.53 7.95 24.67
N GLY A 208 -31.33 9.13 24.08
CA GLY A 208 -30.48 10.15 24.69
C GLY A 208 -29.40 10.77 23.83
N THR A 209 -29.78 11.81 23.12
CA THR A 209 -28.96 12.87 22.55
C THR A 209 -27.96 13.46 23.55
N ARG A 210 -26.70 13.59 23.15
CA ARG A 210 -25.83 14.69 23.59
C ARG A 210 -24.83 15.06 22.52
N SER A 211 -24.98 16.27 21.99
CA SER A 211 -24.04 17.00 21.17
C SER A 211 -22.79 17.36 21.98
N LEU A 212 -21.63 17.21 21.41
CA LEU A 212 -20.45 17.97 21.81
C LEU A 212 -19.63 18.36 20.57
N SER A 213 -19.38 19.64 20.55
CA SER A 213 -18.67 20.49 19.62
C SER A 213 -17.23 20.09 19.37
N GLN A 214 -16.82 20.40 18.15
CA GLN A 214 -15.52 20.51 17.51
C GLN A 214 -14.26 20.69 18.37
N PRO A 215 -13.09 20.31 17.82
CA PRO A 215 -12.18 21.36 17.39
C PRO A 215 -11.53 21.17 16.02
N VAL A 216 -11.29 22.31 15.43
CA VAL A 216 -10.49 22.59 14.25
C VAL A 216 -9.04 22.20 14.49
N THR A 217 -8.47 21.37 13.63
CA THR A 217 -7.03 21.20 13.57
C THR A 217 -6.55 21.38 12.15
N ASN A 218 -5.72 22.39 12.01
CA ASN A 218 -4.99 22.76 10.80
C ASN A 218 -3.85 21.74 10.60
N SER A 219 -4.04 20.74 9.76
CA SER A 219 -2.97 19.81 9.41
C SER A 219 -2.43 20.17 8.03
N ARG A 220 -1.19 20.60 7.99
CA ARG A 220 -0.44 20.79 6.75
C ARG A 220 -0.03 19.41 6.19
N VAL A 221 -0.91 18.80 5.43
CA VAL A 221 -0.54 17.68 4.57
C VAL A 221 0.26 18.25 3.39
N ARG A 222 1.52 17.87 3.26
CA ARG A 222 2.34 18.26 2.12
C ARG A 222 1.91 17.45 0.89
N LYS A 223 1.21 18.17 0.02
CA LYS A 223 1.03 17.96 -1.42
C LYS A 223 0.62 16.56 -1.88
N MET A 224 -0.68 16.42 -2.11
CA MET A 224 -1.25 15.38 -2.96
C MET A 224 -0.83 15.60 -4.42
N ILE A 225 -0.27 14.58 -5.04
CA ILE A 225 -0.09 14.53 -6.49
C ILE A 225 -1.10 13.51 -7.03
N ILE A 226 -2.21 14.01 -7.56
CA ILE A 226 -3.11 13.19 -8.37
C ILE A 226 -2.57 13.22 -9.79
N ILE A 227 -2.06 12.09 -10.25
CA ILE A 227 -1.60 11.97 -11.62
C ILE A 227 -2.68 11.21 -12.39
N GLN A 228 -3.65 11.98 -12.90
CA GLN A 228 -4.56 11.50 -13.93
C GLN A 228 -3.81 11.59 -15.27
N GLY A 229 -3.77 10.49 -16.00
CA GLY A 229 -3.23 10.49 -17.35
C GLY A 229 -4.16 11.24 -18.30
N ASP A 230 -4.04 12.55 -18.35
CA ASP A 230 -4.80 13.38 -19.26
C ASP A 230 -4.05 13.62 -20.57
N ASN A 231 -4.85 13.48 -21.63
CA ASN A 231 -4.54 13.81 -22.99
C ASN A 231 -3.96 15.22 -23.12
N ASN A 232 -2.69 15.34 -23.43
CA ASN A 232 -2.22 16.48 -24.20
C ASN A 232 -1.95 16.03 -25.64
N SER A 233 -2.98 16.03 -26.44
CA SER A 233 -2.82 16.06 -27.89
C SER A 233 -2.38 17.48 -28.25
N VAL A 234 -1.09 17.68 -28.39
CA VAL A 234 -0.56 18.87 -29.07
C VAL A 234 -0.87 18.69 -30.55
N LYS A 235 -1.88 19.44 -31.02
CA LYS A 235 -2.02 19.77 -32.44
C LYS A 235 -1.07 20.94 -32.70
N GLY A 236 -0.14 20.73 -33.53
CA GLY A 236 0.72 21.72 -34.15
C GLY A 236 1.39 21.09 -35.34
#